data_789e9ef1aa3c377bc73401eaa9e7c14c
#
_entry.id   789e9ef1aa3c377bc73401eaa9e7c14c
#
_cell.length_a   1.000
_cell.length_b   1.000
_cell.length_c   1.000
_cell.angle_alpha   90.00
_cell.angle_beta   90.00
_cell.angle_gamma   90.00
#
_symmetry.space_group_name_H-M   'P 1'
#
loop_
_entity.id
_entity.type
_entity.pdbx_description
1 polymer ?
#
loop_
_entity_poly.entity_id
_entity_poly.type
_entity_poly.pdbx_seq_one_letter_code
_entity_poly.pdbx_strand_id
1 'polypeptide(L)'
;MGVHVFRSAGMLEALFQRFGFQMKVAQITRGPLRGQLCATRSAGGLLLQLTTNQCLSCSGNRNQRWLAIALEQTNNLEMHRLRGEPVQPCSVQGFNRNLTESIWQVSPHSHLSLLVVPLQRILDLIALDPSTTLQGVIDTSNVVTFQPRHFQTLKTFLLSDEIHEAPARDTLDALLVECFMQPDNISDAGIPLSSRAELTNDLLNYGFSNPSTAISLKDLSKTLLKSSSSIT
;
A
#
# COMPACT_ATOMS: atom_id res chain seq x y z
N MET A 1 -14.25 12.15 11.12
CA MET A 1 -13.46 12.21 9.87
C MET A 1 -12.47 13.36 9.98
N GLY A 2 -11.16 13.13 9.86
CA GLY A 2 -10.13 14.17 9.90
C GLY A 2 -9.48 14.31 8.52
N VAL A 3 -9.59 15.51 7.91
CA VAL A 3 -8.87 15.84 6.67
C VAL A 3 -7.61 16.62 7.05
N HIS A 4 -6.44 16.11 6.63
CA HIS A 4 -5.15 16.70 6.93
C HIS A 4 -4.44 17.05 5.61
N VAL A 5 -4.18 18.33 5.41
CA VAL A 5 -3.44 18.83 4.23
C VAL A 5 -1.95 18.75 4.50
N PHE A 6 -1.17 18.31 3.51
CA PHE A 6 0.29 18.33 3.56
C PHE A 6 0.89 19.03 2.33
N ARG A 7 2.08 19.61 2.52
CA ARG A 7 2.82 20.35 1.49
C ARG A 7 4.29 19.94 1.40
N SER A 8 4.68 18.89 2.14
CA SER A 8 6.01 18.30 2.08
C SER A 8 5.95 16.83 2.45
N ALA A 9 6.96 16.06 2.05
CA ALA A 9 7.12 14.66 2.41
C ALA A 9 7.16 14.48 3.93
N GLY A 10 7.93 15.31 4.64
CA GLY A 10 8.02 15.25 6.12
C GLY A 10 6.67 15.52 6.82
N MET A 11 5.80 16.38 6.27
CA MET A 11 4.45 16.55 6.82
C MET A 11 3.61 15.28 6.65
N LEU A 12 3.71 14.61 5.51
CA LEU A 12 3.00 13.35 5.28
C LEU A 12 3.55 12.22 6.18
N GLU A 13 4.87 12.14 6.39
CA GLU A 13 5.48 11.22 7.36
C GLU A 13 4.92 11.43 8.77
N ALA A 14 4.86 12.68 9.23
CA ALA A 14 4.29 13.02 10.53
C ALA A 14 2.81 12.65 10.65
N LEU A 15 2.03 12.79 9.57
CA LEU A 15 0.64 12.34 9.54
C LEU A 15 0.54 10.82 9.62
N PHE A 16 1.33 10.06 8.86
CA PHE A 16 1.38 8.61 8.98
C PHE A 16 1.72 8.18 10.40
N GLN A 17 2.71 8.81 11.03
CA GLN A 17 3.11 8.50 12.41
C GLN A 17 1.96 8.73 13.41
N ARG A 18 1.15 9.78 13.24
CA ARG A 18 -0.04 10.02 14.09
C ARG A 18 -1.08 8.91 13.99
N PHE A 19 -1.16 8.23 12.86
CA PHE A 19 -2.05 7.07 12.65
C PHE A 19 -1.38 5.73 12.96
N GLY A 20 -0.16 5.73 13.50
CA GLY A 20 0.55 4.54 13.94
C GLY A 20 1.39 3.87 12.86
N PHE A 21 1.62 4.53 11.73
CA PHE A 21 2.45 4.01 10.63
C PHE A 21 3.82 4.70 10.61
N GLN A 22 4.88 3.91 10.70
CA GLN A 22 6.25 4.41 10.56
C GLN A 22 6.66 4.36 9.09
N MET A 23 6.29 5.41 8.35
CA MET A 23 6.56 5.51 6.92
C MET A 23 7.58 6.62 6.64
N LYS A 24 8.50 6.34 5.74
CA LYS A 24 9.35 7.33 5.07
C LYS A 24 8.74 7.67 3.73
N VAL A 25 8.77 8.94 3.37
CA VAL A 25 8.15 9.46 2.15
C VAL A 25 9.17 10.24 1.33
N ALA A 26 9.29 9.89 0.07
CA ALA A 26 10.06 10.66 -0.92
C ALA A 26 9.15 11.22 -2.01
N GLN A 27 9.36 12.46 -2.37
CA GLN A 27 8.80 13.02 -3.58
C GLN A 27 9.69 12.67 -4.78
N ILE A 28 9.13 11.99 -5.79
CA ILE A 28 9.86 11.52 -6.97
C ILE A 28 9.79 12.54 -8.11
N THR A 29 8.65 13.17 -8.33
CA THR A 29 8.49 14.20 -9.36
C THR A 29 8.81 15.59 -8.84
N ARG A 30 9.29 16.47 -9.74
CA ARG A 30 9.62 17.85 -9.41
C ARG A 30 8.36 18.71 -9.28
N GLY A 31 8.43 19.73 -8.44
CA GLY A 31 7.36 20.72 -8.28
C GLY A 31 6.84 20.79 -6.84
N PRO A 32 5.95 21.75 -6.54
CA PRO A 32 5.40 21.90 -5.20
C PRO A 32 4.47 20.71 -4.86
N LEU A 33 4.77 20.07 -3.75
CA LEU A 33 3.92 18.99 -3.22
C LEU A 33 2.66 19.57 -2.58
N ARG A 34 1.52 19.03 -2.95
CA ARG A 34 0.22 19.30 -2.34
C ARG A 34 -0.57 17.98 -2.27
N GLY A 35 -1.14 17.72 -1.12
CA GLY A 35 -1.99 16.55 -0.97
C GLY A 35 -2.82 16.60 0.30
N GLN A 36 -3.65 15.59 0.47
CA GLN A 36 -4.51 15.41 1.64
C GLN A 36 -4.43 13.96 2.10
N LEU A 37 -4.46 13.77 3.40
CA LEU A 37 -4.65 12.47 4.03
C LEU A 37 -5.91 12.54 4.90
N CYS A 38 -6.93 11.81 4.50
CA CYS A 38 -8.14 11.61 5.30
C CYS A 38 -8.00 10.30 6.07
N ALA A 39 -8.38 10.32 7.34
CA ALA A 39 -8.39 9.12 8.16
C ALA A 39 -9.73 8.96 8.86
N THR A 40 -10.33 7.80 8.71
CA THR A 40 -11.63 7.47 9.31
C THR A 40 -11.61 6.06 9.86
N ARG A 41 -12.08 5.90 11.09
CA ARG A 41 -12.36 4.57 11.63
C ARG A 41 -13.71 4.13 11.08
N SER A 42 -13.74 2.98 10.42
CA SER A 42 -14.92 2.50 9.76
C SER A 42 -14.86 0.99 9.54
N ALA A 43 -16.00 0.36 9.49
CA ALA A 43 -16.12 -1.07 9.18
C ALA A 43 -15.18 -1.98 10.00
N GLY A 44 -14.90 -1.62 11.27
CA GLY A 44 -13.99 -2.37 12.14
C GLY A 44 -12.51 -2.26 11.79
N GLY A 45 -12.13 -1.24 11.01
CA GLY A 45 -10.76 -0.94 10.60
C GLY A 45 -10.46 0.56 10.59
N LEU A 46 -9.36 0.92 9.93
CA LEU A 46 -8.97 2.29 9.63
C LEU A 46 -8.91 2.46 8.11
N LEU A 47 -9.72 3.35 7.58
CA LEU A 47 -9.64 3.78 6.18
C LEU A 47 -8.78 5.05 6.09
N LEU A 48 -7.70 4.98 5.33
CA LEU A 48 -6.89 6.12 4.93
C LEU A 48 -7.13 6.40 3.45
N GLN A 49 -7.38 7.67 3.12
CA GLN A 49 -7.49 8.13 1.74
C GLN A 49 -6.41 9.19 1.50
N LEU A 50 -5.47 8.87 0.63
CA LEU A 50 -4.35 9.73 0.26
C LEU A 50 -4.58 10.31 -1.13
N THR A 51 -4.64 11.63 -1.24
CA THR A 51 -4.57 12.33 -2.53
C THR A 51 -3.25 13.10 -2.64
N THR A 52 -2.63 13.08 -3.80
CA THR A 52 -1.37 13.80 -4.03
C THR A 52 -1.28 14.27 -5.48
N ASN A 53 -0.70 15.45 -5.68
CA ASN A 53 -0.43 16.00 -7.01
C ASN A 53 0.94 15.57 -7.57
N GLN A 54 1.79 14.94 -6.75
CA GLN A 54 3.13 14.50 -7.13
C GLN A 54 3.26 12.99 -6.96
N CYS A 55 4.19 12.37 -7.69
CA CYS A 55 4.57 11.00 -7.46
C CYS A 55 5.33 10.90 -6.13
N LEU A 56 4.86 10.00 -5.27
CA LEU A 56 5.45 9.74 -3.97
C LEU A 56 5.90 8.28 -3.87
N SER A 57 7.08 8.05 -3.33
CA SER A 57 7.54 6.76 -2.86
C SER A 57 7.41 6.69 -1.35
N CYS A 58 6.81 5.63 -0.85
CA CYS A 58 6.59 5.41 0.57
C CYS A 58 7.18 4.06 0.97
N SER A 59 7.93 4.05 2.06
CA SER A 59 8.50 2.82 2.62
C SER A 59 8.45 2.83 4.14
N GLY A 60 8.26 1.67 4.76
CA GLY A 60 8.23 1.58 6.21
C GLY A 60 7.91 0.19 6.71
N ASN A 61 8.04 0.03 8.04
CA ASN A 61 7.77 -1.24 8.69
C ASN A 61 6.26 -1.51 8.74
N ARG A 62 5.90 -2.76 8.55
CA ARG A 62 4.52 -3.24 8.68
C ARG A 62 4.31 -3.83 10.08
N ASN A 63 3.16 -3.50 10.64
CA ASN A 63 2.67 -4.19 11.82
C ASN A 63 1.92 -5.45 11.36
N GLN A 64 2.48 -6.62 11.65
CA GLN A 64 1.93 -7.91 11.25
C GLN A 64 0.58 -8.27 11.88
N ARG A 65 0.09 -7.49 12.86
CA ARG A 65 -1.25 -7.65 13.43
C ARG A 65 -2.35 -7.06 12.55
N TRP A 66 -1.98 -6.32 11.50
CA TRP A 66 -2.89 -5.62 10.62
C TRP A 66 -2.66 -6.05 9.18
N LEU A 67 -3.74 -6.23 8.47
CA LEU A 67 -3.73 -6.41 7.02
C LEU A 67 -4.10 -5.09 6.36
N ALA A 68 -3.33 -4.70 5.35
CA ALA A 68 -3.60 -3.54 4.54
C ALA A 68 -4.19 -3.98 3.20
N ILE A 69 -5.25 -3.31 2.76
CA ILE A 69 -5.89 -3.51 1.46
C ILE A 69 -5.87 -2.16 0.76
N ALA A 70 -4.96 -2.00 -0.18
CA ALA A 70 -4.77 -0.75 -0.91
C ALA A 70 -5.28 -0.87 -2.34
N LEU A 71 -5.98 0.15 -2.83
CA LEU A 71 -6.38 0.27 -4.22
C LEU A 71 -6.35 1.73 -4.68
N GLU A 72 -6.03 1.93 -5.96
CA GLU A 72 -6.04 3.25 -6.58
C GLU A 72 -7.45 3.59 -7.09
N GLN A 73 -7.92 4.79 -6.73
CA GLN A 73 -9.23 5.30 -7.12
C GLN A 73 -9.24 5.95 -8.50
N THR A 74 -8.10 6.43 -8.97
CA THR A 74 -7.94 6.96 -10.33
C THR A 74 -7.56 5.86 -11.32
N ASN A 75 -7.51 6.19 -12.61
CA ASN A 75 -7.01 5.26 -13.63
C ASN A 75 -5.53 5.51 -13.97
N ASN A 76 -4.87 6.44 -13.25
CA ASN A 76 -3.48 6.78 -13.49
C ASN A 76 -2.54 5.84 -12.72
N LEU A 77 -2.14 4.75 -13.34
CA LEU A 77 -1.22 3.76 -12.80
C LEU A 77 0.20 3.83 -13.41
N GLU A 78 0.47 4.82 -14.24
CA GLU A 78 1.72 4.89 -15.01
C GLU A 78 2.98 4.78 -14.14
N MET A 79 2.99 5.49 -13.02
CA MET A 79 4.11 5.48 -12.07
C MET A 79 3.80 4.68 -10.80
N HIS A 80 2.66 3.98 -10.74
CA HIS A 80 2.35 3.12 -9.59
C HIS A 80 3.27 1.91 -9.58
N ARG A 81 3.90 1.69 -8.41
CA ARG A 81 4.80 0.56 -8.20
C ARG A 81 4.53 -0.03 -6.83
N LEU A 82 4.58 -1.33 -6.74
CA LEU A 82 4.66 -2.06 -5.49
C LEU A 82 5.96 -2.85 -5.46
N ARG A 83 6.84 -2.54 -4.51
CA ARG A 83 8.19 -3.13 -4.42
C ARG A 83 8.99 -3.03 -5.74
N GLY A 84 8.82 -1.92 -6.45
CA GLY A 84 9.46 -1.64 -7.73
C GLY A 84 8.72 -2.14 -8.98
N GLU A 85 7.79 -3.07 -8.84
CA GLU A 85 7.04 -3.64 -9.95
C GLU A 85 5.79 -2.82 -10.29
N PRO A 86 5.44 -2.66 -11.58
CA PRO A 86 4.24 -1.94 -11.99
C PRO A 86 2.96 -2.58 -11.44
N VAL A 87 2.07 -1.75 -10.95
CA VAL A 87 0.73 -2.19 -10.51
C VAL A 87 -0.20 -2.30 -11.71
N GLN A 88 -0.91 -3.42 -11.82
CA GLN A 88 -1.85 -3.67 -12.90
C GLN A 88 -3.21 -3.00 -12.63
N PRO A 89 -4.01 -2.67 -13.66
CA PRO A 89 -5.38 -2.24 -13.50
C PRO A 89 -6.22 -3.25 -12.71
N CYS A 90 -7.22 -2.77 -11.98
CA CYS A 90 -8.11 -3.58 -11.14
C CYS A 90 -7.38 -4.41 -10.07
N SER A 91 -6.21 -3.96 -9.64
CA SER A 91 -5.45 -4.64 -8.60
C SER A 91 -5.69 -4.05 -7.22
N VAL A 92 -5.74 -4.96 -6.25
CA VAL A 92 -5.68 -4.67 -4.82
C VAL A 92 -4.35 -5.16 -4.31
N GLN A 93 -3.74 -4.41 -3.39
CA GLN A 93 -2.37 -4.67 -2.97
C GLN A 93 -2.17 -4.44 -1.47
N GLY A 94 -1.07 -4.95 -0.93
CA GLY A 94 -0.63 -4.65 0.43
C GLY A 94 -1.03 -5.68 1.48
N PHE A 95 -1.64 -6.80 1.11
CA PHE A 95 -2.26 -7.74 2.05
C PHE A 95 -1.40 -8.97 2.41
N ASN A 96 -0.20 -9.14 1.89
CA ASN A 96 0.63 -10.29 2.29
C ASN A 96 1.05 -10.18 3.76
N ARG A 97 0.64 -11.16 4.58
CA ARG A 97 0.88 -11.15 6.03
C ARG A 97 2.33 -11.46 6.44
N ASN A 98 3.11 -12.06 5.55
CA ASN A 98 4.49 -12.45 5.82
C ASN A 98 5.50 -11.32 5.56
N LEU A 99 5.07 -10.22 4.92
CA LEU A 99 5.94 -9.09 4.66
C LEU A 99 6.10 -8.23 5.92
N THR A 100 7.34 -7.93 6.28
CA THR A 100 7.70 -7.05 7.39
C THR A 100 7.80 -5.58 6.99
N GLU A 101 7.90 -5.32 5.67
CA GLU A 101 8.04 -3.98 5.10
C GLU A 101 6.96 -3.68 4.07
N SER A 102 6.60 -2.42 4.00
CA SER A 102 5.72 -1.86 2.98
C SER A 102 6.52 -0.90 2.10
N ILE A 103 6.56 -1.16 0.80
CA ILE A 103 7.27 -0.34 -0.20
C ILE A 103 6.34 -0.14 -1.37
N TRP A 104 5.90 1.10 -1.57
CA TRP A 104 4.97 1.43 -2.63
C TRP A 104 5.20 2.84 -3.17
N GLN A 105 4.84 3.05 -4.43
CA GLN A 105 4.90 4.32 -5.11
C GLN A 105 3.56 4.62 -5.76
N VAL A 106 3.10 5.86 -5.65
CA VAL A 106 1.87 6.34 -6.28
C VAL A 106 2.18 7.31 -7.40
N SER A 107 1.37 7.30 -8.44
CA SER A 107 1.46 8.24 -9.57
C SER A 107 1.15 9.68 -9.14
N PRO A 108 1.56 10.68 -9.92
CA PRO A 108 1.03 12.04 -9.76
C PRO A 108 -0.50 12.03 -9.91
N HIS A 109 -1.19 12.90 -9.18
CA HIS A 109 -2.66 12.99 -9.14
C HIS A 109 -3.36 11.70 -8.71
N SER A 110 -2.69 10.91 -7.87
CA SER A 110 -3.21 9.69 -7.27
C SER A 110 -4.29 9.99 -6.23
N HIS A 111 -5.24 9.07 -6.12
CA HIS A 111 -6.18 8.96 -5.02
C HIS A 111 -6.18 7.51 -4.53
N LEU A 112 -5.33 7.23 -3.56
CA LEU A 112 -5.16 5.89 -2.99
C LEU A 112 -6.10 5.71 -1.80
N SER A 113 -6.90 4.65 -1.80
CA SER A 113 -7.62 4.17 -0.63
C SER A 113 -6.85 3.02 0.01
N LEU A 114 -6.58 3.12 1.30
CA LEU A 114 -5.90 2.12 2.11
C LEU A 114 -6.80 1.75 3.29
N LEU A 115 -7.37 0.56 3.22
CA LEU A 115 -8.12 -0.03 4.32
C LEU A 115 -7.19 -0.90 5.15
N VAL A 116 -7.11 -0.63 6.46
CA VAL A 116 -6.29 -1.38 7.41
C VAL A 116 -7.22 -2.07 8.39
N VAL A 117 -7.22 -3.40 8.37
CA VAL A 117 -8.08 -4.24 9.22
C VAL A 117 -7.24 -5.16 10.11
N PRO A 118 -7.73 -5.58 11.30
CA PRO A 118 -7.06 -6.58 12.09
C PRO A 118 -6.87 -7.87 11.28
N LEU A 119 -5.66 -8.43 11.26
CA LEU A 119 -5.37 -9.69 10.56
C LEU A 119 -6.30 -10.80 11.07
N GLN A 120 -6.58 -10.86 12.37
CA GLN A 120 -7.45 -11.87 12.96
C GLN A 120 -8.83 -11.90 12.31
N ARG A 121 -9.41 -10.72 11.97
CA ARG A 121 -10.70 -10.66 11.27
C ARG A 121 -10.68 -11.40 9.93
N ILE A 122 -9.60 -11.26 9.17
CA ILE A 122 -9.47 -11.96 7.89
C ILE A 122 -9.28 -13.47 8.10
N LEU A 123 -8.53 -13.85 9.14
CA LEU A 123 -8.38 -15.26 9.51
C LEU A 123 -9.71 -15.87 9.98
N ASP A 124 -10.54 -15.11 10.68
CA ASP A 124 -11.88 -15.56 11.09
C ASP A 124 -12.78 -15.78 9.86
N LEU A 125 -12.72 -14.89 8.86
CA LEU A 125 -13.45 -15.06 7.59
C LEU A 125 -12.98 -16.31 6.83
N ILE A 126 -11.66 -16.56 6.77
CA ILE A 126 -11.09 -17.77 6.15
C ILE A 126 -11.58 -19.04 6.89
N ALA A 127 -11.64 -18.99 8.23
CA ALA A 127 -12.07 -20.12 9.03
C ALA A 127 -13.56 -20.50 8.80
N LEU A 128 -14.39 -19.57 8.34
CA LEU A 128 -15.79 -19.83 7.99
C LEU A 128 -15.93 -20.63 6.68
N ASP A 129 -14.96 -20.52 5.77
CA ASP A 129 -14.91 -21.32 4.54
C ASP A 129 -13.48 -21.83 4.27
N PRO A 130 -13.10 -22.99 4.81
CA PRO A 130 -11.78 -23.58 4.63
C PRO A 130 -11.44 -23.97 3.18
N SER A 131 -12.42 -23.99 2.28
CA SER A 131 -12.20 -24.30 0.86
C SER A 131 -11.60 -23.12 0.09
N THR A 132 -11.44 -21.96 0.74
CA THR A 132 -10.98 -20.73 0.07
C THR A 132 -9.49 -20.75 -0.26
N THR A 133 -9.15 -20.16 -1.38
CA THR A 133 -7.77 -19.87 -1.76
C THR A 133 -7.18 -18.67 -1.01
N LEU A 134 -8.01 -17.93 -0.25
CA LEU A 134 -7.63 -16.67 0.38
C LEU A 134 -6.43 -16.82 1.33
N GLN A 135 -6.37 -17.91 2.11
CA GLN A 135 -5.22 -18.14 2.99
C GLN A 135 -3.91 -18.24 2.19
N GLY A 136 -3.91 -19.03 1.12
CA GLY A 136 -2.76 -19.13 0.22
C GLY A 136 -2.40 -17.77 -0.38
N VAL A 137 -3.40 -17.00 -0.81
CA VAL A 137 -3.20 -15.67 -1.38
C VAL A 137 -2.55 -14.72 -0.39
N ILE A 138 -3.04 -14.60 0.84
CA ILE A 138 -2.43 -13.70 1.85
C ILE A 138 -1.06 -14.17 2.34
N ASP A 139 -0.72 -15.44 2.15
CA ASP A 139 0.58 -16.02 2.52
C ASP A 139 1.64 -15.84 1.44
N THR A 140 1.26 -15.88 0.17
CA THR A 140 2.18 -15.93 -0.96
C THR A 140 2.14 -14.67 -1.81
N SER A 141 0.99 -14.00 -1.92
CA SER A 141 0.77 -12.88 -2.83
C SER A 141 0.61 -11.57 -2.08
N ASN A 142 1.03 -10.48 -2.69
CA ASN A 142 0.84 -9.11 -2.18
C ASN A 142 0.01 -8.23 -3.12
N VAL A 143 -0.35 -8.78 -4.26
CA VAL A 143 -1.20 -8.16 -5.30
C VAL A 143 -2.17 -9.20 -5.81
N VAL A 144 -3.42 -8.83 -5.96
CA VAL A 144 -4.44 -9.62 -6.62
C VAL A 144 -5.20 -8.75 -7.60
N THR A 145 -5.42 -9.25 -8.80
CA THR A 145 -6.22 -8.57 -9.83
C THR A 145 -7.62 -9.16 -9.84
N PHE A 146 -8.62 -8.31 -9.68
CA PHE A 146 -10.02 -8.68 -9.69
C PHE A 146 -10.65 -8.50 -11.06
N GLN A 147 -11.77 -9.17 -11.28
CA GLN A 147 -12.65 -8.80 -12.39
C GLN A 147 -13.11 -7.34 -12.23
N PRO A 148 -13.19 -6.56 -13.32
CA PRO A 148 -13.50 -5.13 -13.25
C PRO A 148 -14.77 -4.80 -12.45
N ARG A 149 -15.82 -5.63 -12.52
CA ARG A 149 -17.07 -5.44 -11.77
C ARG A 149 -16.84 -5.46 -10.24
N HIS A 150 -16.12 -6.48 -9.74
CA HIS A 150 -15.87 -6.63 -8.30
C HIS A 150 -14.93 -5.55 -7.78
N PHE A 151 -13.90 -5.22 -8.58
CA PHE A 151 -13.02 -4.10 -8.27
C PHE A 151 -13.79 -2.78 -8.16
N GLN A 152 -14.70 -2.53 -9.11
CA GLN A 152 -15.51 -1.31 -9.12
C GLN A 152 -16.48 -1.27 -7.92
N THR A 153 -17.08 -2.39 -7.53
CA THR A 153 -17.95 -2.47 -6.35
C THR A 153 -17.18 -2.13 -5.08
N LEU A 154 -16.01 -2.75 -4.86
CA LEU A 154 -15.15 -2.45 -3.71
C LEU A 154 -14.70 -0.98 -3.72
N LYS A 155 -14.28 -0.48 -4.88
CA LYS A 155 -13.85 0.90 -5.08
C LYS A 155 -14.96 1.89 -4.72
N THR A 156 -16.19 1.66 -5.20
CA THR A 156 -17.36 2.50 -4.92
C THR A 156 -17.69 2.46 -3.44
N PHE A 157 -17.68 1.29 -2.82
CA PHE A 157 -17.95 1.14 -1.39
C PHE A 157 -16.95 1.92 -0.52
N LEU A 158 -15.66 1.86 -0.84
CA LEU A 158 -14.63 2.60 -0.08
C LEU A 158 -14.73 4.13 -0.22
N LEU A 159 -15.47 4.62 -1.22
CA LEU A 159 -15.73 6.05 -1.42
C LEU A 159 -17.11 6.48 -0.92
N SER A 160 -18.00 5.54 -0.62
CA SER A 160 -19.36 5.86 -0.19
C SER A 160 -19.43 6.29 1.26
N ASP A 161 -20.46 7.05 1.61
CA ASP A 161 -20.77 7.39 2.99
C ASP A 161 -21.25 6.16 3.80
N GLU A 162 -21.73 5.12 3.13
CA GLU A 162 -22.17 3.86 3.73
C GLU A 162 -21.07 3.19 4.57
N ILE A 163 -19.79 3.40 4.23
CA ILE A 163 -18.67 2.86 4.99
C ILE A 163 -18.64 3.37 6.44
N HIS A 164 -19.35 4.44 6.75
CA HIS A 164 -19.45 5.05 8.07
C HIS A 164 -20.69 4.60 8.86
N GLU A 165 -21.58 3.85 8.24
CA GLU A 165 -22.82 3.40 8.84
C GLU A 165 -22.64 2.10 9.64
N ALA A 166 -23.60 1.79 10.52
CA ALA A 166 -23.53 0.60 11.36
C ALA A 166 -23.36 -0.73 10.60
N PRO A 167 -24.02 -0.97 9.45
CA PRO A 167 -23.88 -2.23 8.71
C PRO A 167 -22.61 -2.31 7.86
N ALA A 168 -21.79 -1.26 7.77
CA ALA A 168 -20.62 -1.22 6.90
C ALA A 168 -19.62 -2.37 7.14
N ARG A 169 -19.54 -2.87 8.37
CA ARG A 169 -18.68 -4.01 8.68
C ARG A 169 -19.13 -5.27 7.96
N ASP A 170 -20.40 -5.60 8.03
CA ASP A 170 -20.95 -6.82 7.43
C ASP A 170 -20.94 -6.71 5.90
N THR A 171 -21.21 -5.52 5.38
CA THR A 171 -21.08 -5.22 3.94
C THR A 171 -19.65 -5.39 3.46
N LEU A 172 -18.66 -4.87 4.21
CA LEU A 172 -17.25 -5.06 3.86
C LEU A 172 -16.84 -6.53 3.93
N ASP A 173 -17.27 -7.26 4.95
CA ASP A 173 -16.96 -8.69 5.06
C ASP A 173 -17.56 -9.47 3.89
N ALA A 174 -18.81 -9.19 3.49
CA ALA A 174 -19.43 -9.79 2.32
C ALA A 174 -18.69 -9.45 1.02
N LEU A 175 -18.28 -8.20 0.83
CA LEU A 175 -17.49 -7.78 -0.33
C LEU A 175 -16.09 -8.43 -0.34
N LEU A 176 -15.43 -8.56 0.81
CA LEU A 176 -14.15 -9.26 0.89
C LEU A 176 -14.31 -10.75 0.58
N VAL A 177 -15.37 -11.38 1.09
CA VAL A 177 -15.71 -12.77 0.74
C VAL A 177 -15.96 -12.88 -0.77
N GLU A 178 -16.80 -12.02 -1.35
CA GLU A 178 -17.11 -12.05 -2.78
C GLU A 178 -15.85 -11.81 -3.63
N CYS A 179 -15.02 -10.81 -3.28
CA CYS A 179 -13.85 -10.44 -4.06
C CYS A 179 -12.69 -11.43 -3.92
N PHE A 180 -12.44 -11.93 -2.69
CA PHE A 180 -11.24 -12.71 -2.39
C PHE A 180 -11.46 -14.22 -2.30
N MET A 181 -12.70 -14.66 -2.03
CA MET A 181 -12.99 -16.09 -1.77
C MET A 181 -13.57 -16.81 -2.98
N GLN A 182 -13.85 -16.12 -4.09
CA GLN A 182 -14.28 -16.75 -5.34
C GLN A 182 -13.08 -16.99 -6.24
N PRO A 183 -12.60 -18.24 -6.43
CA PRO A 183 -11.36 -18.54 -7.18
C PRO A 183 -11.36 -17.99 -8.62
N ASP A 184 -12.53 -17.97 -9.26
CA ASP A 184 -12.68 -17.53 -10.65
C ASP A 184 -12.53 -16.00 -10.82
N ASN A 185 -12.48 -15.26 -9.73
CA ASN A 185 -12.42 -13.80 -9.72
C ASN A 185 -11.03 -13.26 -9.35
N ILE A 186 -10.10 -14.12 -8.98
CA ILE A 186 -8.76 -13.75 -8.52
C ILE A 186 -7.74 -14.27 -9.52
N SER A 187 -7.02 -13.35 -10.12
CA SER A 187 -5.79 -13.68 -10.84
C SER A 187 -4.63 -13.40 -9.88
N ASP A 188 -3.92 -14.44 -9.50
CA ASP A 188 -2.73 -14.30 -8.65
C ASP A 188 -1.60 -13.66 -9.46
N ALA A 189 -1.38 -12.39 -9.22
CA ALA A 189 -0.21 -11.66 -9.73
C ALA A 189 0.82 -11.58 -8.61
N GLY A 190 1.32 -12.72 -8.15
CA GLY A 190 2.43 -12.76 -7.21
C GLY A 190 3.60 -11.96 -7.77
N ILE A 191 3.95 -10.85 -7.11
CA ILE A 191 5.12 -10.07 -7.51
C ILE A 191 6.28 -10.51 -6.61
N PRO A 192 7.27 -11.23 -7.16
CA PRO A 192 8.45 -11.61 -6.41
C PRO A 192 9.20 -10.35 -5.96
N LEU A 193 9.86 -10.44 -4.82
CA LEU A 193 10.79 -9.42 -4.36
C LEU A 193 11.90 -9.26 -5.40
N SER A 194 11.89 -8.14 -6.10
CA SER A 194 13.00 -7.78 -6.98
C SER A 194 14.15 -7.31 -6.10
N SER A 195 15.30 -7.98 -6.17
CA SER A 195 16.53 -7.55 -5.50
C SER A 195 16.94 -6.11 -5.88
N ARG A 196 16.53 -5.68 -7.07
CA ARG A 196 16.74 -4.33 -7.59
C ARG A 196 15.83 -3.30 -6.88
N ALA A 197 14.58 -3.66 -6.58
CA ALA A 197 13.66 -2.80 -5.84
C ALA A 197 14.10 -2.65 -4.37
N GLU A 198 14.59 -3.72 -3.76
CA GLU A 198 15.17 -3.65 -2.41
C GLU A 198 16.39 -2.72 -2.37
N LEU A 199 17.29 -2.88 -3.32
CA LEU A 199 18.48 -2.02 -3.42
C LEU A 199 18.08 -0.55 -3.62
N THR A 200 17.11 -0.27 -4.51
CA THR A 200 16.63 1.09 -4.72
C THR A 200 16.04 1.68 -3.44
N ASN A 201 15.29 0.90 -2.70
CA ASN A 201 14.73 1.33 -1.43
C ASN A 201 15.80 1.59 -0.36
N ASP A 202 16.81 0.73 -0.27
CA ASP A 202 17.95 0.89 0.63
C ASP A 202 18.73 2.17 0.29
N LEU A 203 18.93 2.45 -0.99
CA LEU A 203 19.57 3.68 -1.47
C LEU A 203 18.75 4.94 -1.11
N LEU A 204 17.43 4.90 -1.30
CA LEU A 204 16.56 6.01 -0.94
C LEU A 204 16.58 6.24 0.58
N ASN A 205 16.44 5.19 1.38
CA ASN A 205 16.49 5.28 2.85
C ASN A 205 17.82 5.82 3.34
N TYR A 206 18.93 5.38 2.75
CA TYR A 206 20.25 5.89 3.09
C TYR A 206 20.39 7.37 2.74
N GLY A 207 19.92 7.79 1.55
CA GLY A 207 19.90 9.19 1.12
C GLY A 207 19.08 10.09 2.04
N PHE A 208 17.91 9.61 2.48
CA PHE A 208 17.06 10.35 3.42
C PHE A 208 17.67 10.47 4.82
N SER A 209 18.37 9.45 5.26
CA SER A 209 19.04 9.48 6.56
C SER A 209 20.31 10.35 6.57
N ASN A 210 20.83 10.68 5.40
CA ASN A 210 22.08 11.43 5.23
C ASN A 210 21.96 12.59 4.22
N PRO A 211 21.00 13.52 4.39
CA PRO A 211 20.65 14.51 3.35
C PRO A 211 21.75 15.53 3.03
N SER A 212 22.72 15.70 3.91
CA SER A 212 23.80 16.69 3.77
C SER A 212 25.15 16.09 3.36
N THR A 213 25.22 14.80 3.12
CA THR A 213 26.46 14.10 2.85
C THR A 213 26.57 13.79 1.35
N ALA A 214 27.69 14.21 0.73
CA ALA A 214 28.04 13.73 -0.61
C ALA A 214 28.38 12.24 -0.49
N ILE A 215 27.48 11.40 -1.02
CA ILE A 215 27.57 9.95 -0.89
C ILE A 215 28.36 9.40 -2.06
N SER A 216 29.49 8.74 -1.81
CA SER A 216 30.24 8.04 -2.85
C SER A 216 29.68 6.63 -3.08
N LEU A 217 29.87 6.10 -4.28
CA LEU A 217 29.50 4.71 -4.61
C LEU A 217 30.17 3.70 -3.67
N LYS A 218 31.40 4.00 -3.22
CA LYS A 218 32.17 3.18 -2.29
C LYS A 218 31.54 3.17 -0.89
N ASP A 219 31.04 4.31 -0.43
CA ASP A 219 30.37 4.41 0.87
C ASP A 219 29.04 3.67 0.85
N LEU A 220 28.27 3.82 -0.22
CA LEU A 220 27.04 3.07 -0.43
C LEU A 220 27.28 1.56 -0.45
N SER A 221 28.25 1.11 -1.23
CA SER A 221 28.64 -0.30 -1.32
C SER A 221 28.99 -0.90 0.05
N LYS A 222 29.77 -0.17 0.84
CA LYS A 222 30.17 -0.58 2.19
C LYS A 222 28.98 -0.63 3.16
N THR A 223 28.13 0.38 3.14
CA THR A 223 26.99 0.50 4.08
C THR A 223 25.90 -0.52 3.77
N LEU A 224 25.61 -0.76 2.50
CA LEU A 224 24.55 -1.67 2.07
C LEU A 224 25.05 -3.11 1.90
N LEU A 225 26.33 -3.38 2.16
CA LEU A 225 26.94 -4.70 1.96
C LEU A 225 26.70 -5.27 0.55
N LYS A 226 26.60 -4.40 -0.45
CA LYS A 226 26.39 -4.73 -1.86
C LYS A 226 27.65 -4.43 -2.66
N SER A 227 27.83 -5.15 -3.76
CA SER A 227 28.92 -4.82 -4.68
C SER A 227 28.66 -3.48 -5.38
N SER A 228 29.70 -2.74 -5.72
CA SER A 228 29.55 -1.47 -6.46
C SER A 228 28.88 -1.66 -7.82
N SER A 229 29.06 -2.81 -8.47
CA SER A 229 28.36 -3.17 -9.71
C SER A 229 26.87 -3.44 -9.55
N SER A 230 26.40 -3.69 -8.33
CA SER A 230 24.97 -3.85 -8.05
C SER A 230 24.26 -2.51 -7.78
N ILE A 231 25.03 -1.42 -7.62
CA ILE A 231 24.53 -0.09 -7.26
C ILE A 231 24.50 0.84 -8.50
N THR A 232 25.23 0.50 -9.55
CA THR A 232 25.23 1.17 -10.85
C THR A 232 24.14 0.62 -11.77
#